data_4dcd90f1ed58c66cd2223ffb085229f1
#
_entry.id   4dcd90f1ed58c66cd2223ffb085229f1
#
_cell.length_a   1.000
_cell.length_b   1.000
_cell.length_c   1.000
_cell.angle_alpha   90.00
_cell.angle_beta   90.00
_cell.angle_gamma   90.00
#
_symmetry.space_group_name_H-M   'P 1'
#
loop_
_entity.id
_entity.type
_entity.pdbx_description
1 polymer ?
#
loop_
_entity_poly.entity_id
_entity_poly.type
_entity_poly.pdbx_seq_one_letter_code
_entity_poly.pdbx_strand_id
1 'polypeptide(L)'
;MNRMKQLLMTMALLMCAVTTNAQTANVTDRDLIGVWTLEWMQYDGEKKIVCGKETGYSSLKFYGTNGEYANAEIVLTSDGTVVVMPHEYGTYTFKNGVYSEMGRPAVRPSDMLLTDKTHFRGRGKNRNDSWVKQPNMPEKVVRYIVERCKTKDTPADVSHSIKQNIFK
;
A
#
# COMPACT_ATOMS: atom_id res chain seq x y z
N MET A 1 -35.24 -24.43 -37.03
CA MET A 1 -34.12 -24.16 -36.13
C MET A 1 -34.31 -24.99 -34.88
N ASN A 2 -33.40 -25.94 -34.61
CA ASN A 2 -33.62 -27.04 -33.66
C ASN A 2 -33.71 -26.54 -32.22
N ARG A 3 -34.73 -26.93 -31.46
CA ARG A 3 -34.95 -26.63 -30.05
C ARG A 3 -33.71 -26.92 -29.18
N MET A 4 -32.91 -27.90 -29.57
CA MET A 4 -31.67 -28.27 -28.91
C MET A 4 -30.58 -27.19 -29.05
N LYS A 5 -30.54 -26.46 -30.20
CA LYS A 5 -29.59 -25.33 -30.39
C LYS A 5 -29.99 -24.10 -29.55
N GLN A 6 -31.29 -23.87 -29.35
CA GLN A 6 -31.79 -22.82 -28.48
C GLN A 6 -31.48 -23.12 -27.00
N LEU A 7 -31.62 -24.39 -26.58
CA LEU A 7 -31.31 -24.80 -25.21
C LEU A 7 -29.81 -24.64 -24.88
N LEU A 8 -28.93 -25.02 -25.82
CA LEU A 8 -27.47 -24.86 -25.68
C LEU A 8 -27.05 -23.38 -25.66
N MET A 9 -27.73 -22.54 -26.45
CA MET A 9 -27.43 -21.10 -26.47
C MET A 9 -27.89 -20.40 -25.18
N THR A 10 -29.00 -20.85 -24.58
CA THR A 10 -29.50 -20.33 -23.32
C THR A 10 -28.63 -20.77 -22.14
N MET A 11 -28.10 -22.00 -22.15
CA MET A 11 -27.14 -22.46 -21.12
C MET A 11 -25.80 -21.74 -21.23
N ALA A 12 -25.30 -21.44 -22.43
CA ALA A 12 -24.07 -20.68 -22.62
C ALA A 12 -24.19 -19.23 -22.14
N LEU A 13 -25.36 -18.62 -22.30
CA LEU A 13 -25.65 -17.27 -21.80
C LEU A 13 -25.81 -17.23 -20.26
N LEU A 14 -26.31 -18.31 -19.64
CA LEU A 14 -26.37 -18.38 -18.15
C LEU A 14 -25.01 -18.62 -17.50
N MET A 15 -24.05 -19.24 -18.20
CA MET A 15 -22.69 -19.42 -17.65
C MET A 15 -21.81 -18.18 -17.73
N CYS A 16 -22.14 -17.19 -18.57
CA CYS A 16 -21.42 -15.92 -18.65
C CYS A 16 -21.86 -14.90 -17.59
N ALA A 17 -22.91 -15.19 -16.81
CA ALA A 17 -23.39 -14.30 -15.75
C ALA A 17 -22.89 -14.68 -14.36
N VAL A 18 -21.92 -15.60 -14.24
CA VAL A 18 -21.09 -15.68 -13.05
C VAL A 18 -20.06 -14.56 -13.17
N THR A 19 -20.54 -13.31 -13.07
CA THR A 19 -19.68 -12.23 -12.61
C THR A 19 -19.13 -12.73 -11.30
N THR A 20 -17.85 -13.02 -11.28
CA THR A 20 -17.08 -13.11 -10.06
C THR A 20 -17.29 -11.78 -9.34
N ASN A 21 -18.32 -11.70 -8.51
CA ASN A 21 -18.27 -10.89 -7.33
C ASN A 21 -17.10 -11.49 -6.57
N ALA A 22 -15.88 -11.03 -6.88
CA ALA A 22 -14.78 -11.10 -5.98
C ALA A 22 -15.37 -10.46 -4.72
N GLN A 23 -15.71 -11.32 -3.78
CA GLN A 23 -16.19 -10.93 -2.46
C GLN A 23 -15.08 -10.04 -1.95
N THR A 24 -15.25 -8.72 -2.12
CA THR A 24 -14.39 -7.75 -1.47
C THR A 24 -14.54 -8.10 -0.01
N ALA A 25 -13.51 -8.72 0.56
CA ALA A 25 -13.47 -9.03 1.97
C ALA A 25 -13.97 -7.76 2.65
N ASN A 26 -14.82 -7.92 3.68
CA ASN A 26 -15.43 -6.80 4.42
C ASN A 26 -14.32 -5.89 4.94
N VAL A 27 -13.80 -5.03 4.06
CA VAL A 27 -12.72 -4.09 4.33
C VAL A 27 -13.37 -2.81 4.84
N THR A 28 -12.94 -2.38 6.00
CA THR A 28 -13.43 -1.17 6.65
C THR A 28 -12.37 -0.08 6.62
N ASP A 29 -12.77 1.16 6.83
CA ASP A 29 -11.84 2.29 6.96
C ASP A 29 -10.77 2.06 8.03
N ARG A 30 -11.09 1.26 9.06
CA ARG A 30 -10.15 0.88 10.14
C ARG A 30 -9.05 -0.08 9.68
N ASP A 31 -9.27 -0.83 8.62
CA ASP A 31 -8.28 -1.78 8.10
C ASP A 31 -7.07 -1.06 7.50
N LEU A 32 -7.18 0.24 7.17
CA LEU A 32 -6.05 1.06 6.75
C LEU A 32 -5.08 1.37 7.90
N ILE A 33 -5.56 1.42 9.14
CA ILE A 33 -4.73 1.74 10.31
C ILE A 33 -3.57 0.75 10.43
N GLY A 34 -2.36 1.27 10.61
CA GLY A 34 -1.15 0.48 10.79
C GLY A 34 0.02 0.93 9.92
N VAL A 35 0.95 0.02 9.76
CA VAL A 35 2.18 0.23 8.98
C VAL A 35 2.11 -0.56 7.69
N TRP A 36 2.52 0.06 6.62
CA TRP A 36 2.52 -0.47 5.27
C TRP A 36 3.87 -0.27 4.62
N THR A 37 4.36 -1.28 3.91
CA THR A 37 5.58 -1.16 3.10
C THR A 37 5.26 -1.33 1.63
N LEU A 38 5.99 -0.61 0.80
CA LEU A 38 5.88 -0.69 -0.65
C LEU A 38 6.39 -2.06 -1.11
N GLU A 39 5.51 -2.82 -1.74
CA GLU A 39 5.81 -4.14 -2.30
C GLU A 39 6.38 -4.03 -3.71
N TRP A 40 5.73 -3.21 -4.53
CA TRP A 40 6.18 -2.91 -5.88
C TRP A 40 5.62 -1.58 -6.36
N MET A 41 6.29 -1.01 -7.35
CA MET A 41 5.82 0.15 -8.10
C MET A 41 6.05 -0.07 -9.60
N GLN A 42 5.26 0.63 -10.41
CA GLN A 42 5.35 0.59 -11.86
C GLN A 42 4.98 1.95 -12.43
N TYR A 43 5.88 2.56 -13.15
CA TYR A 43 5.58 3.75 -13.94
C TYR A 43 4.91 3.36 -15.25
N ASP A 44 4.10 4.28 -15.80
CA ASP A 44 3.37 4.03 -17.04
C ASP A 44 4.36 3.75 -18.20
N GLY A 45 4.17 2.63 -18.88
CA GLY A 45 5.04 2.17 -19.95
C GLY A 45 6.36 1.48 -19.52
N GLU A 46 6.63 1.40 -18.20
CA GLU A 46 7.84 0.78 -17.66
C GLU A 46 7.59 -0.61 -17.07
N LYS A 47 8.67 -1.33 -16.80
CA LYS A 47 8.61 -2.60 -16.09
C LYS A 47 8.28 -2.37 -14.61
N LYS A 48 7.60 -3.34 -14.03
CA LYS A 48 7.33 -3.40 -12.60
C LYS A 48 8.66 -3.53 -11.82
N ILE A 49 8.83 -2.68 -10.81
CA ILE A 49 9.95 -2.70 -9.87
C ILE A 49 9.45 -3.34 -8.57
N VAL A 50 10.01 -4.48 -8.19
CA VAL A 50 9.73 -5.13 -6.91
C VAL A 50 10.64 -4.50 -5.86
N CYS A 51 10.06 -3.93 -4.81
CA CYS A 51 10.78 -3.27 -3.73
C CYS A 51 11.23 -4.28 -2.67
N GLY A 52 12.29 -3.98 -1.96
CA GLY A 52 12.81 -4.81 -0.88
C GLY A 52 14.29 -5.12 -1.01
N LYS A 53 14.68 -6.32 -0.61
CA LYS A 53 16.09 -6.72 -0.46
C LYS A 53 16.91 -6.58 -1.74
N GLU A 54 16.38 -7.02 -2.87
CA GLU A 54 17.12 -7.02 -4.14
C GLU A 54 17.37 -5.62 -4.69
N THR A 55 16.40 -4.72 -4.49
CA THR A 55 16.52 -3.33 -4.92
C THR A 55 17.22 -2.44 -3.89
N GLY A 56 17.34 -2.90 -2.64
CA GLY A 56 17.79 -2.08 -1.53
C GLY A 56 16.86 -0.87 -1.24
N TYR A 57 15.65 -0.87 -1.79
CA TYR A 57 14.70 0.23 -1.66
C TYR A 57 13.34 -0.26 -1.21
N SER A 58 12.72 0.50 -0.33
CA SER A 58 11.31 0.39 0.02
C SER A 58 10.77 1.76 0.44
N SER A 59 9.48 1.85 0.65
CA SER A 59 8.85 2.99 1.29
C SER A 59 7.93 2.49 2.39
N LEU A 60 7.76 3.30 3.43
CA LEU A 60 6.89 2.98 4.56
C LEU A 60 5.84 4.07 4.72
N LYS A 61 4.59 3.66 4.85
CA LYS A 61 3.47 4.50 5.26
C LYS A 61 2.97 4.07 6.63
N PHE A 62 2.66 5.05 7.46
CA PHE A 62 2.01 4.86 8.75
C PHE A 62 0.68 5.60 8.77
N TYR A 63 -0.36 4.92 9.21
CA TYR A 63 -1.68 5.47 9.44
C TYR A 63 -2.10 5.23 10.88
N GLY A 64 -2.18 6.29 11.66
CA GLY A 64 -2.54 6.24 13.08
C GLY A 64 -4.05 6.26 13.31
N THR A 65 -4.48 5.76 14.47
CA THR A 65 -5.89 5.76 14.89
C THR A 65 -6.47 7.16 15.08
N ASN A 66 -5.63 8.14 15.31
CA ASN A 66 -5.97 9.55 15.50
C ASN A 66 -6.00 10.35 14.19
N GLY A 67 -5.86 9.68 13.03
CA GLY A 67 -5.77 10.34 11.72
C GLY A 67 -4.36 10.87 11.39
N GLU A 68 -3.36 10.50 12.16
CA GLU A 68 -1.96 10.81 11.88
C GLU A 68 -1.44 10.00 10.70
N TYR A 69 -0.63 10.62 9.87
CA TYR A 69 -0.01 10.01 8.69
C TYR A 69 1.47 10.36 8.62
N ALA A 70 2.28 9.38 8.27
CA ALA A 70 3.69 9.56 7.97
C ALA A 70 4.11 8.71 6.77
N ASN A 71 5.03 9.22 5.97
CA ASN A 71 5.64 8.52 4.85
C ASN A 71 7.16 8.73 4.86
N ALA A 72 7.92 7.65 4.72
CA ALA A 72 9.36 7.68 4.61
C ALA A 72 9.84 6.70 3.54
N GLU A 73 10.91 7.07 2.85
CA GLU A 73 11.67 6.16 2.02
C GLU A 73 12.74 5.47 2.87
N ILE A 74 12.96 4.19 2.58
CA ILE A 74 13.91 3.35 3.30
C ILE A 74 14.90 2.78 2.28
N VAL A 75 16.19 3.07 2.45
CA VAL A 75 17.25 2.63 1.55
C VAL A 75 18.25 1.77 2.32
N LEU A 76 18.56 0.60 1.75
CA LEU A 76 19.66 -0.25 2.20
C LEU A 76 20.88 0.05 1.31
N THR A 77 21.89 0.63 1.89
CA THR A 77 23.15 0.96 1.18
C THR A 77 24.03 -0.29 0.97
N SER A 78 25.01 -0.20 0.11
CA SER A 78 25.90 -1.31 -0.23
C SER A 78 26.73 -1.84 0.93
N ASP A 79 27.01 -1.00 1.93
CA ASP A 79 27.68 -1.37 3.21
C ASP A 79 26.72 -2.01 4.23
N GLY A 80 25.44 -2.10 3.87
CA GLY A 80 24.38 -2.70 4.70
C GLY A 80 23.78 -1.74 5.72
N THR A 81 24.07 -0.45 5.65
CA THR A 81 23.44 0.59 6.46
C THR A 81 22.02 0.85 5.95
N VAL A 82 21.08 1.07 6.86
CA VAL A 82 19.71 1.48 6.53
C VAL A 82 19.57 2.98 6.73
N VAL A 83 19.21 3.67 5.67
CA VAL A 83 18.92 5.10 5.68
C VAL A 83 17.42 5.32 5.63
N VAL A 84 16.89 6.07 6.58
CA VAL A 84 15.48 6.50 6.60
C VAL A 84 15.43 7.96 6.13
N MET A 85 14.80 8.16 4.98
CA MET A 85 14.57 9.48 4.40
C MET A 85 13.13 9.91 4.65
N PRO A 86 12.88 10.83 5.60
CA PRO A 86 11.53 11.29 5.86
C PRO A 86 11.00 12.07 4.67
N HIS A 87 9.78 11.73 4.24
CA HIS A 87 9.14 12.35 3.10
C HIS A 87 8.00 13.28 3.53
N GLU A 88 6.98 12.73 4.18
CA GLU A 88 5.78 13.47 4.57
C GLU A 88 5.33 13.12 5.99
N TYR A 89 4.74 14.12 6.66
CA TYR A 89 4.03 13.97 7.92
C TYR A 89 2.81 14.89 7.92
N GLY A 90 1.69 14.40 8.40
CA GLY A 90 0.45 15.15 8.45
C GLY A 90 -0.73 14.32 8.92
N THR A 91 -1.88 14.58 8.34
CA THR A 91 -3.13 13.91 8.65
C THR A 91 -3.72 13.21 7.43
N TYR A 92 -4.48 12.16 7.67
CA TYR A 92 -5.27 11.49 6.66
C TYR A 92 -6.72 11.32 7.09
N THR A 93 -7.59 11.13 6.13
CA THR A 93 -8.94 10.61 6.32
C THR A 93 -9.23 9.52 5.31
N PHE A 94 -9.94 8.50 5.74
CA PHE A 94 -10.48 7.46 4.85
C PHE A 94 -11.91 7.18 5.30
N LYS A 95 -12.88 7.66 4.52
CA LYS A 95 -14.31 7.56 4.86
C LYS A 95 -15.11 7.22 3.62
N ASN A 96 -15.97 6.19 3.73
CA ASN A 96 -16.84 5.75 2.63
C ASN A 96 -16.06 5.46 1.33
N GLY A 97 -14.87 4.87 1.44
CA GLY A 97 -14.00 4.58 0.30
C GLY A 97 -13.28 5.80 -0.28
N VAL A 98 -13.44 6.98 0.30
CA VAL A 98 -12.75 8.20 -0.14
C VAL A 98 -11.55 8.45 0.76
N TYR A 99 -10.37 8.44 0.15
CA TYR A 99 -9.09 8.74 0.80
C TYR A 99 -8.71 10.21 0.61
N SER A 100 -8.20 10.82 1.66
CA SER A 100 -7.60 12.15 1.62
C SER A 100 -6.36 12.17 2.51
N GLU A 101 -5.29 12.75 2.01
CA GLU A 101 -4.00 12.89 2.67
C GLU A 101 -3.60 14.35 2.70
N MET A 102 -3.26 14.87 3.88
CA MET A 102 -2.89 16.28 4.09
C MET A 102 -3.89 17.30 3.50
N GLY A 103 -5.18 16.98 3.59
CA GLY A 103 -6.25 17.80 3.03
C GLY A 103 -6.39 17.72 1.52
N ARG A 104 -5.59 16.94 0.83
CA ARG A 104 -5.67 16.71 -0.62
C ARG A 104 -6.41 15.39 -0.87
N PRO A 105 -7.65 15.41 -1.38
CA PRO A 105 -8.37 14.17 -1.71
C PRO A 105 -7.65 13.43 -2.84
N ALA A 106 -7.78 12.11 -2.86
CA ALA A 106 -7.44 11.32 -4.03
C ALA A 106 -8.20 11.86 -5.25
N VAL A 107 -7.53 11.91 -6.40
CA VAL A 107 -8.13 12.44 -7.65
C VAL A 107 -9.37 11.63 -8.04
N ARG A 108 -9.34 10.32 -7.75
CA ARG A 108 -10.46 9.39 -7.93
C ARG A 108 -10.54 8.47 -6.73
N PRO A 109 -11.74 8.03 -6.31
CA PRO A 109 -11.88 7.04 -5.23
C PRO A 109 -11.10 5.74 -5.47
N SER A 110 -10.88 5.36 -6.74
CA SER A 110 -10.10 4.19 -7.14
C SER A 110 -8.59 4.37 -7.06
N ASP A 111 -8.10 5.59 -6.80
CA ASP A 111 -6.66 5.88 -6.76
C ASP A 111 -6.01 5.35 -5.47
N MET A 112 -6.82 5.04 -4.46
CA MET A 112 -6.41 4.32 -3.26
C MET A 112 -7.44 3.24 -2.96
N LEU A 113 -7.08 1.98 -3.16
CA LEU A 113 -7.98 0.85 -3.03
C LEU A 113 -7.40 -0.17 -2.06
N LEU A 114 -8.07 -0.36 -0.92
CA LEU A 114 -7.86 -1.52 -0.07
C LEU A 114 -8.38 -2.77 -0.80
N THR A 115 -7.47 -3.62 -1.24
CA THR A 115 -7.82 -4.87 -1.94
C THR A 115 -8.24 -5.97 -0.98
N ASP A 116 -7.64 -5.97 0.21
CA ASP A 116 -7.97 -6.80 1.35
C ASP A 116 -7.41 -6.17 2.65
N LYS A 117 -7.48 -6.88 3.80
CA LYS A 117 -6.99 -6.37 5.08
C LYS A 117 -5.46 -6.23 5.17
N THR A 118 -4.74 -6.75 4.19
CA THR A 118 -3.28 -6.83 4.18
C THR A 118 -2.63 -6.14 2.99
N HIS A 119 -3.42 -5.75 1.98
CA HIS A 119 -2.92 -5.09 0.78
C HIS A 119 -3.78 -3.89 0.39
N PHE A 120 -3.14 -2.82 -0.05
CA PHE A 120 -3.80 -1.77 -0.81
C PHE A 120 -3.01 -1.40 -2.07
N ARG A 121 -3.72 -0.86 -3.05
CA ARG A 121 -3.13 -0.30 -4.26
C ARG A 121 -3.28 1.21 -4.27
N GLY A 122 -2.23 1.89 -4.69
CA GLY A 122 -2.23 3.31 -4.99
C GLY A 122 -2.05 3.57 -6.47
N ARG A 123 -2.65 4.65 -6.96
CA ARG A 123 -2.41 5.15 -8.31
C ARG A 123 -2.12 6.65 -8.26
N GLY A 124 -0.89 7.00 -8.61
CA GLY A 124 -0.49 8.37 -8.85
C GLY A 124 -0.74 8.80 -10.30
N LYS A 125 -0.26 9.99 -10.69
CA LYS A 125 -0.43 10.54 -12.03
C LYS A 125 0.11 9.63 -13.13
N ASN A 126 1.27 9.03 -12.90
CA ASN A 126 2.01 8.19 -13.84
C ASN A 126 2.60 6.92 -13.19
N ARG A 127 2.11 6.55 -11.99
CA ARG A 127 2.66 5.41 -11.23
C ARG A 127 1.53 4.63 -10.57
N ASN A 128 1.61 3.31 -10.67
CA ASN A 128 0.84 2.37 -9.87
C ASN A 128 1.74 1.76 -8.81
N ASP A 129 1.22 1.50 -7.63
CA ASP A 129 1.95 0.85 -6.55
C ASP A 129 1.07 -0.13 -5.77
N SER A 130 1.72 -1.06 -5.08
CA SER A 130 1.11 -2.01 -4.17
C SER A 130 1.82 -1.96 -2.83
N TRP A 131 1.03 -1.97 -1.77
CA TRP A 131 1.49 -1.86 -0.39
C TRP A 131 1.00 -3.07 0.39
N VAL A 132 1.87 -3.60 1.24
CA VAL A 132 1.57 -4.73 2.11
C VAL A 132 1.67 -4.31 3.57
N LYS A 133 0.68 -4.73 4.37
CA LYS A 133 0.60 -4.42 5.80
C LYS A 133 1.70 -5.15 6.57
N GLN A 134 2.31 -4.46 7.53
CA GLN A 134 3.36 -4.98 8.40
C GLN A 134 2.88 -5.10 9.85
N PRO A 135 2.10 -6.14 10.19
CA PRO A 135 1.48 -6.24 11.52
C PRO A 135 2.51 -6.45 12.64
N ASN A 136 3.70 -6.94 12.32
CA ASN A 136 4.74 -7.27 13.28
C ASN A 136 5.88 -6.24 13.30
N MET A 137 5.69 -5.05 12.70
CA MET A 137 6.69 -4.00 12.78
C MET A 137 6.86 -3.55 14.24
N PRO A 138 8.07 -3.59 14.81
CA PRO A 138 8.27 -3.18 16.20
C PRO A 138 7.85 -1.72 16.41
N GLU A 139 7.08 -1.47 17.46
CA GLU A 139 6.55 -0.13 17.78
C GLU A 139 7.65 0.94 17.87
N LYS A 140 8.81 0.59 18.44
CA LYS A 140 9.95 1.50 18.52
C LYS A 140 10.44 1.96 17.15
N VAL A 141 10.39 1.09 16.12
CA VAL A 141 10.78 1.41 14.73
C VAL A 141 9.75 2.35 14.12
N VAL A 142 8.47 2.04 14.29
CA VAL A 142 7.37 2.88 13.80
C VAL A 142 7.46 4.28 14.40
N ARG A 143 7.58 4.36 15.73
CA ARG A 143 7.70 5.63 16.45
C ARG A 143 8.90 6.43 15.99
N TYR A 144 10.05 5.79 15.82
CA TYR A 144 11.24 6.45 15.29
C TYR A 144 10.98 7.04 13.89
N ILE A 145 10.38 6.27 12.97
CA ILE A 145 10.11 6.73 11.60
C ILE A 145 9.11 7.90 11.62
N VAL A 146 8.05 7.81 12.42
CA VAL A 146 7.06 8.88 12.57
C VAL A 146 7.71 10.17 13.09
N GLU A 147 8.52 10.08 14.14
CA GLU A 147 9.23 11.26 14.67
C GLU A 147 10.23 11.84 13.65
N ARG A 148 10.91 10.99 12.89
CA ARG A 148 11.76 11.45 11.78
C ARG A 148 10.97 12.24 10.73
N CYS A 149 9.80 11.75 10.34
CA CYS A 149 8.93 12.45 9.40
C CYS A 149 8.42 13.78 9.96
N LYS A 150 8.20 13.84 11.27
CA LYS A 150 7.68 15.00 11.99
C LYS A 150 8.72 16.10 12.17
N THR A 151 9.91 15.75 12.60
CA THR A 151 11.00 16.70 12.93
C THR A 151 11.96 16.95 11.78
N LYS A 152 12.06 15.98 10.86
CA LYS A 152 13.06 15.92 9.79
C LYS A 152 14.51 15.90 10.26
N ASP A 153 14.74 15.51 11.53
CA ASP A 153 16.06 15.46 12.14
C ASP A 153 16.90 14.24 11.70
N THR A 154 18.20 14.26 12.05
CA THR A 154 19.20 13.25 11.66
C THR A 154 18.96 11.87 12.28
N PRO A 155 19.28 10.76 11.61
CA PRO A 155 18.95 9.42 12.08
C PRO A 155 19.69 8.98 13.33
N ALA A 156 18.95 8.36 14.26
CA ALA A 156 19.52 7.39 15.18
C ALA A 156 19.59 6.02 14.48
N ASP A 157 20.51 5.15 14.89
CA ASP A 157 20.67 3.82 14.30
C ASP A 157 19.52 2.87 14.69
N VAL A 158 18.60 2.66 13.79
CA VAL A 158 17.54 1.62 13.86
C VAL A 158 17.70 0.58 12.75
N SER A 159 18.86 0.60 12.11
CA SER A 159 19.16 -0.15 10.90
C SER A 159 18.86 -1.65 11.02
N HIS A 160 19.24 -2.26 12.16
CA HIS A 160 19.04 -3.71 12.35
C HIS A 160 17.56 -4.11 12.33
N SER A 161 16.72 -3.41 13.07
CA SER A 161 15.28 -3.74 13.12
C SER A 161 14.56 -3.47 11.80
N ILE A 162 14.90 -2.39 11.08
CA ILE A 162 14.35 -2.09 9.77
C ILE A 162 14.81 -3.14 8.75
N LYS A 163 16.10 -3.49 8.76
CA LYS A 163 16.66 -4.50 7.86
C LYS A 163 15.95 -5.84 7.99
N GLN A 164 15.70 -6.30 9.22
CA GLN A 164 15.01 -7.56 9.48
C GLN A 164 13.53 -7.55 9.06
N ASN A 165 12.85 -6.42 9.10
CA ASN A 165 11.41 -6.35 8.83
C ASN A 165 11.08 -5.93 7.39
N ILE A 166 11.91 -5.15 6.72
CA ILE A 166 11.65 -4.60 5.39
C ILE A 166 12.47 -5.32 4.30
N PHE A 167 13.72 -5.66 4.60
CA PHE A 167 14.65 -6.26 3.65
C PHE A 167 14.91 -7.75 3.95
N LYS A 168 13.84 -8.50 4.18
CA LYS A 168 13.89 -9.97 4.40
C LYS A 168 14.29 -10.73 3.15
#